data_dea0d30def5df87d72c67e9486f0f607
#
_entry.id   dea0d30def5df87d72c67e9486f0f607
#
_cell.length_a   1.000
_cell.length_b   1.000
_cell.length_c   1.000
_cell.angle_alpha   90.00
_cell.angle_beta   90.00
_cell.angle_gamma   90.00
#
_symmetry.space_group_name_H-M   'P 1'
#
loop_
_entity.id
_entity.type
_entity.pdbx_description
1 polymer ?
#
loop_
_entity_poly.entity_id
_entity_poly.type
_entity_poly.pdbx_seq_one_letter_code
_entity_poly.pdbx_strand_id
1 'polypeptide(L)'
;MADTLLSVGLDVGTTTTQVIFSRLTVTDQANAFSVPRLAITRREILYKSPIHFTPLVRDTLIDGSALARLVREEYRAAGITPEQVDTGAVIVTGESSRKENAREVLAHLSEMAGSFVVTTAGPDLESILAAKGAGALSLSEKTREPVLHMDIGGGTANLALLHRGKVLKTGCLNVGGRLVRLDGDGRLTYISPVLRALFPFRPGDTPGQAALEDLARKLARALEAAAGLVREENLLRELMTREARPWLPPREPVTLSFSGGVADCIAEEGAPFRFGDLGPLLGKAIRESRLCEGEYRLGTDPLAKGWSQHQVQFQIDLLHGYQKYHRLDSLINLSTH
;
A
#
# COMPACT_ATOMS: atom_id res chain seq x y z
N MET A 1 -8.15 -29.05 15.93
CA MET A 1 -6.88 -28.64 16.58
C MET A 1 -6.56 -27.25 16.05
N ALA A 2 -5.91 -26.43 16.83
CA ALA A 2 -5.43 -25.12 16.37
C ALA A 2 -3.95 -25.25 16.05
N ASP A 3 -3.56 -24.99 14.82
CA ASP A 3 -2.16 -24.99 14.41
C ASP A 3 -1.63 -23.57 14.45
N THR A 4 -0.35 -23.42 14.80
CA THR A 4 0.31 -22.13 14.87
C THR A 4 1.41 -22.08 13.82
N LEU A 5 1.34 -21.07 12.93
CA LEU A 5 2.29 -20.86 11.85
C LEU A 5 3.07 -19.58 12.09
N LEU A 6 4.39 -19.61 11.88
CA LEU A 6 5.23 -18.43 11.77
C LEU A 6 5.23 -17.96 10.31
N SER A 7 4.76 -16.75 10.08
CA SER A 7 4.64 -16.15 8.76
C SER A 7 5.54 -14.94 8.61
N VAL A 8 6.11 -14.76 7.41
CA VAL A 8 6.81 -13.55 7.04
C VAL A 8 6.12 -12.85 5.87
N GLY A 9 6.05 -11.54 5.94
CA GLY A 9 5.57 -10.67 4.91
C GLY A 9 6.61 -9.69 4.43
N LEU A 10 6.80 -9.63 3.14
CA LEU A 10 7.70 -8.71 2.50
C LEU A 10 6.93 -7.88 1.48
N ASP A 11 6.88 -6.57 1.72
CA ASP A 11 6.38 -5.60 0.75
C ASP A 11 7.54 -4.85 0.11
N VAL A 12 7.60 -4.92 -1.21
CA VAL A 12 8.56 -4.18 -2.03
C VAL A 12 7.78 -3.17 -2.86
N GLY A 13 7.51 -2.02 -2.24
CA GLY A 13 6.84 -0.90 -2.92
C GLY A 13 7.76 -0.12 -3.84
N THR A 14 7.20 0.83 -4.58
CA THR A 14 7.93 1.72 -5.49
C THR A 14 9.09 2.45 -4.81
N THR A 15 8.87 2.90 -3.59
CA THR A 15 9.82 3.72 -2.85
C THR A 15 10.26 3.10 -1.52
N THR A 16 9.48 2.18 -0.98
CA THR A 16 9.72 1.60 0.34
C THR A 16 9.58 0.10 0.36
N THR A 17 10.38 -0.51 1.22
CA THR A 17 10.35 -1.94 1.54
C THR A 17 10.14 -2.11 3.03
N GLN A 18 9.31 -3.08 3.42
CA GLN A 18 9.08 -3.45 4.81
C GLN A 18 8.97 -4.96 4.99
N VAL A 19 9.45 -5.45 6.13
CA VAL A 19 9.40 -6.87 6.53
C VAL A 19 8.60 -7.00 7.81
N ILE A 20 7.71 -8.01 7.87
CA ILE A 20 6.90 -8.30 9.06
C ILE A 20 6.93 -9.78 9.35
N PHE A 21 7.13 -10.13 10.61
CA PHE A 21 6.95 -11.49 11.10
C PHE A 21 5.72 -11.56 11.99
N SER A 22 4.88 -12.56 11.73
CA SER A 22 3.60 -12.74 12.43
C SER A 22 3.40 -14.20 12.83
N ARG A 23 2.75 -14.39 13.98
CA ARG A 23 2.25 -15.69 14.42
C ARG A 23 0.77 -15.78 14.05
N LEU A 24 0.42 -16.79 13.27
CA LEU A 24 -0.94 -17.05 12.81
C LEU A 24 -1.47 -18.30 13.51
N THR A 25 -2.65 -18.19 14.13
CA THR A 25 -3.35 -19.37 14.65
C THR A 25 -4.43 -19.77 13.64
N VAL A 26 -4.34 -20.99 13.16
CA VAL A 26 -5.25 -21.55 12.17
C VAL A 26 -6.12 -22.59 12.85
N THR A 27 -7.43 -22.51 12.65
CA THR A 27 -8.37 -23.52 13.17
C THR A 27 -9.25 -24.03 12.05
N ASP A 28 -9.55 -25.32 12.09
CA ASP A 28 -10.59 -25.88 11.23
C ASP A 28 -11.97 -25.55 11.82
N GLN A 29 -12.76 -24.81 11.05
CA GLN A 29 -14.13 -24.44 11.39
C GLN A 29 -15.16 -25.42 10.84
N ALA A 30 -14.71 -26.52 10.22
CA ALA A 30 -15.62 -27.54 9.71
C ALA A 30 -16.33 -28.30 10.85
N ASN A 31 -17.59 -28.58 10.67
CA ASN A 31 -18.28 -29.55 11.49
C ASN A 31 -18.06 -30.95 10.91
N ALA A 32 -18.43 -32.00 11.66
CA ALA A 32 -18.19 -33.42 11.31
C ALA A 32 -18.72 -33.85 9.93
N PHE A 33 -19.54 -33.04 9.28
CA PHE A 33 -20.21 -33.33 8.00
C PHE A 33 -19.86 -32.35 6.89
N SER A 34 -18.94 -31.44 7.09
CA SER A 34 -18.54 -30.42 6.08
C SER A 34 -17.09 -30.60 5.66
N VAL A 35 -16.79 -30.14 4.46
CA VAL A 35 -15.40 -30.07 3.96
C VAL A 35 -14.56 -29.20 4.92
N PRO A 36 -13.33 -29.64 5.27
CA PRO A 36 -12.44 -28.86 6.12
C PRO A 36 -12.33 -27.40 5.67
N ARG A 37 -12.58 -26.47 6.59
CA ARG A 37 -12.51 -25.04 6.37
C ARG A 37 -11.55 -24.42 7.36
N LEU A 38 -10.30 -24.31 6.95
CA LEU A 38 -9.28 -23.65 7.73
C LEU A 38 -9.52 -22.14 7.76
N ALA A 39 -9.45 -21.56 8.94
CA ALA A 39 -9.58 -20.13 9.15
C ALA A 39 -8.49 -19.63 10.10
N ILE A 40 -7.92 -18.46 9.82
CA ILE A 40 -7.01 -17.79 10.73
C ILE A 40 -7.85 -17.09 11.79
N THR A 41 -7.74 -17.59 13.01
CA THR A 41 -8.56 -17.12 14.14
C THR A 41 -7.82 -16.15 15.05
N ARG A 42 -6.49 -16.15 15.02
CA ARG A 42 -5.66 -15.20 15.77
C ARG A 42 -4.43 -14.81 14.97
N ARG A 43 -4.04 -13.56 15.14
CA ARG A 43 -2.87 -12.94 14.51
C ARG A 43 -2.11 -12.19 15.58
N GLU A 44 -0.81 -12.33 15.57
CA GLU A 44 0.09 -11.65 16.47
C GLU A 44 1.32 -11.19 15.68
N ILE A 45 1.58 -9.89 15.65
CA ILE A 45 2.80 -9.36 15.04
C ILE A 45 3.94 -9.57 16.04
N LEU A 46 4.95 -10.33 15.63
CA LEU A 46 6.13 -10.61 16.43
C LEU A 46 7.21 -9.56 16.21
N TYR A 47 7.35 -9.12 14.97
CA TYR A 47 8.34 -8.13 14.57
C TYR A 47 7.85 -7.34 13.35
N LYS A 48 8.17 -6.05 13.35
CA LYS A 48 7.91 -5.12 12.26
C LYS A 48 9.18 -4.31 12.03
N SER A 49 9.76 -4.41 10.83
CA SER A 49 10.95 -3.65 10.47
C SER A 49 10.68 -2.14 10.44
N PRO A 50 11.70 -1.31 10.56
CA PRO A 50 11.66 0.06 10.06
C PRO A 50 11.23 0.08 8.58
N ILE A 51 10.74 1.23 8.12
CA ILE A 51 10.47 1.43 6.70
C ILE A 51 11.80 1.74 6.01
N HIS A 52 12.25 0.83 5.16
CA HIS A 52 13.46 1.02 4.35
C HIS A 52 13.12 1.63 2.99
N PHE A 53 14.08 2.30 2.38
CA PHE A 53 13.97 2.64 0.96
C PHE A 53 14.18 1.37 0.13
N THR A 54 13.34 1.18 -0.90
CA THR A 54 13.56 0.11 -1.87
C THR A 54 14.89 0.34 -2.58
N PRO A 55 15.86 -0.57 -2.47
CA PRO A 55 17.16 -0.38 -3.10
C PRO A 55 17.03 -0.43 -4.62
N LEU A 56 17.56 0.57 -5.31
CA LEU A 56 17.56 0.67 -6.76
C LEU A 56 18.97 0.85 -7.29
N VAL A 57 19.32 0.16 -8.38
CA VAL A 57 20.52 0.43 -9.17
C VAL A 57 20.29 1.66 -10.04
N ARG A 58 19.08 1.78 -10.59
CA ARG A 58 18.55 2.92 -11.35
C ARG A 58 17.02 2.91 -11.27
N ASP A 59 16.36 3.95 -11.72
CA ASP A 59 14.90 4.11 -11.59
C ASP A 59 14.10 2.91 -12.12
N THR A 60 14.63 2.15 -13.08
CA THR A 60 13.97 0.99 -13.71
C THR A 60 14.48 -0.36 -13.21
N LEU A 61 15.45 -0.40 -12.30
CA LEU A 61 16.11 -1.64 -11.88
C LEU A 61 16.26 -1.73 -10.37
N ILE A 62 15.69 -2.77 -9.76
CA ILE A 62 15.84 -3.05 -8.31
C ILE A 62 17.23 -3.62 -8.07
N ASP A 63 17.92 -3.14 -7.03
CA ASP A 63 19.13 -3.79 -6.52
C ASP A 63 18.73 -5.02 -5.69
N GLY A 64 18.61 -6.16 -6.36
CA GLY A 64 18.23 -7.42 -5.72
C GLY A 64 19.20 -7.86 -4.63
N SER A 65 20.50 -7.59 -4.82
CA SER A 65 21.53 -7.93 -3.83
C SER A 65 21.41 -7.08 -2.56
N ALA A 66 21.20 -5.79 -2.71
CA ALA A 66 20.98 -4.88 -1.57
C ALA A 66 19.65 -5.21 -0.86
N LEU A 67 18.59 -5.51 -1.63
CA LEU A 67 17.31 -5.93 -1.06
C LEU A 67 17.43 -7.25 -0.28
N ALA A 68 18.13 -8.24 -0.81
CA ALA A 68 18.39 -9.50 -0.10
C ALA A 68 19.23 -9.32 1.17
N ARG A 69 20.20 -8.39 1.17
CA ARG A 69 20.95 -8.03 2.40
C ARG A 69 20.03 -7.42 3.44
N LEU A 70 19.21 -6.44 3.05
CA LEU A 70 18.23 -5.80 3.90
C LEU A 70 17.31 -6.83 4.56
N VAL A 71 16.73 -7.73 3.78
CA VAL A 71 15.85 -8.79 4.32
C VAL A 71 16.58 -9.67 5.32
N ARG A 72 17.83 -10.08 5.05
CA ARG A 72 18.64 -10.87 6.00
C ARG A 72 18.94 -10.12 7.29
N GLU A 73 19.16 -8.81 7.22
CA GLU A 73 19.36 -7.97 8.40
C GLU A 73 18.10 -7.93 9.27
N GLU A 74 16.91 -7.84 8.64
CA GLU A 74 15.64 -7.86 9.35
C GLU A 74 15.33 -9.22 9.99
N TYR A 75 15.69 -10.33 9.35
CA TYR A 75 15.64 -11.66 9.97
C TYR A 75 16.49 -11.74 11.23
N ARG A 76 17.72 -11.21 11.18
CA ARG A 76 18.62 -11.16 12.35
C ARG A 76 18.07 -10.25 13.45
N ALA A 77 17.55 -9.09 13.10
CA ALA A 77 16.97 -8.13 14.04
C ALA A 77 15.72 -8.71 14.74
N ALA A 78 14.94 -9.51 14.03
CA ALA A 78 13.79 -10.22 14.58
C ALA A 78 14.18 -11.44 15.45
N GLY A 79 15.44 -11.92 15.38
CA GLY A 79 15.87 -13.16 16.02
C GLY A 79 15.24 -14.41 15.41
N ILE A 80 14.85 -14.35 14.13
CA ILE A 80 14.18 -15.41 13.40
C ILE A 80 15.10 -15.89 12.29
N THR A 81 15.12 -17.22 12.05
CA THR A 81 15.84 -17.80 10.91
C THR A 81 14.87 -18.23 9.81
N PRO A 82 15.32 -18.29 8.54
CA PRO A 82 14.46 -18.71 7.43
C PRO A 82 13.79 -20.09 7.65
N GLU A 83 14.52 -21.01 8.30
CA GLU A 83 14.07 -22.38 8.57
C GLU A 83 12.92 -22.45 9.60
N GLN A 84 12.76 -21.41 10.40
CA GLN A 84 11.66 -21.29 11.38
C GLN A 84 10.37 -20.80 10.75
N VAL A 85 10.43 -20.25 9.53
CA VAL A 85 9.27 -19.68 8.86
C VAL A 85 8.49 -20.75 8.13
N ASP A 86 7.24 -20.97 8.54
CA ASP A 86 6.36 -21.99 7.95
C ASP A 86 5.75 -21.51 6.62
N THR A 87 5.50 -20.21 6.49
CA THR A 87 4.84 -19.62 5.33
C THR A 87 5.18 -18.14 5.17
N GLY A 88 4.95 -17.62 3.99
CA GLY A 88 5.18 -16.20 3.74
C GLY A 88 4.56 -15.69 2.45
N ALA A 89 4.59 -14.36 2.29
CA ALA A 89 4.22 -13.71 1.05
C ALA A 89 5.20 -12.59 0.72
N VAL A 90 5.57 -12.50 -0.54
CA VAL A 90 6.32 -11.39 -1.11
C VAL A 90 5.41 -10.68 -2.10
N ILE A 91 5.22 -9.39 -1.89
CA ILE A 91 4.45 -8.55 -2.80
C ILE A 91 5.37 -7.49 -3.37
N VAL A 92 5.34 -7.36 -4.67
CA VAL A 92 5.93 -6.20 -5.36
C VAL A 92 4.80 -5.34 -5.88
N THR A 93 4.73 -4.10 -5.39
CA THR A 93 3.62 -3.18 -5.66
C THR A 93 4.07 -1.95 -6.46
N GLY A 94 3.10 -1.24 -7.02
CA GLY A 94 3.31 0.00 -7.75
C GLY A 94 4.26 -0.15 -8.94
N GLU A 95 5.06 0.87 -9.20
CA GLU A 95 6.03 0.86 -10.31
C GLU A 95 7.14 -0.18 -10.14
N SER A 96 7.42 -0.65 -8.91
CA SER A 96 8.40 -1.73 -8.68
C SER A 96 7.99 -3.04 -9.32
N SER A 97 6.69 -3.31 -9.44
CA SER A 97 6.19 -4.51 -10.13
C SER A 97 6.53 -4.54 -11.63
N ARG A 98 6.85 -3.38 -12.22
CA ARG A 98 7.20 -3.21 -13.64
C ARG A 98 8.67 -3.10 -13.89
N LYS A 99 9.48 -3.08 -12.84
CA LYS A 99 10.93 -3.00 -13.02
C LYS A 99 11.43 -4.22 -13.80
N GLU A 100 12.44 -3.98 -14.63
CA GLU A 100 12.99 -4.96 -15.58
C GLU A 100 13.31 -6.31 -14.93
N ASN A 101 13.74 -6.28 -13.65
CA ASN A 101 14.15 -7.48 -12.91
C ASN A 101 13.24 -7.83 -11.72
N ALA A 102 12.01 -7.32 -11.67
CA ALA A 102 11.13 -7.60 -10.54
C ALA A 102 10.90 -9.10 -10.31
N ARG A 103 10.71 -9.88 -11.36
CA ARG A 103 10.54 -11.34 -11.30
C ARG A 103 11.77 -12.06 -10.80
N GLU A 104 12.97 -11.64 -11.24
CA GLU A 104 14.24 -12.22 -10.82
C GLU A 104 14.48 -11.94 -9.32
N VAL A 105 14.26 -10.71 -8.88
CA VAL A 105 14.35 -10.31 -7.47
C VAL A 105 13.38 -11.12 -6.61
N LEU A 106 12.15 -11.32 -7.07
CA LEU A 106 11.16 -12.14 -6.38
C LEU A 106 11.60 -13.60 -6.25
N ALA A 107 12.19 -14.18 -7.31
CA ALA A 107 12.73 -15.53 -7.27
C ALA A 107 13.83 -15.67 -6.20
N HIS A 108 14.77 -14.74 -6.15
CA HIS A 108 15.82 -14.72 -5.12
C HIS A 108 15.29 -14.55 -3.69
N LEU A 109 14.24 -13.75 -3.50
CA LEU A 109 13.64 -13.57 -2.19
C LEU A 109 12.84 -14.79 -1.76
N SER A 110 12.22 -15.51 -2.69
CA SER A 110 11.48 -16.73 -2.40
C SER A 110 12.36 -17.86 -1.90
N GLU A 111 13.65 -17.92 -2.31
CA GLU A 111 14.61 -18.88 -1.80
C GLU A 111 14.96 -18.67 -0.31
N MET A 112 14.72 -17.47 0.21
CA MET A 112 15.11 -17.08 1.58
C MET A 112 14.06 -17.42 2.64
N ALA A 113 12.89 -17.91 2.29
CA ALA A 113 11.80 -17.98 3.25
C ALA A 113 10.77 -19.12 3.02
N GLY A 114 11.19 -20.26 2.58
CA GLY A 114 10.33 -21.46 2.52
C GLY A 114 9.22 -21.38 1.47
N SER A 115 8.03 -21.91 1.79
CA SER A 115 6.89 -21.91 0.85
C SER A 115 6.25 -20.53 0.76
N PHE A 116 6.74 -19.70 -0.16
CA PHE A 116 6.23 -18.36 -0.40
C PHE A 116 5.16 -18.32 -1.47
N VAL A 117 4.17 -17.47 -1.24
CA VAL A 117 3.35 -16.93 -2.32
C VAL A 117 3.97 -15.62 -2.80
N VAL A 118 4.37 -15.62 -4.07
CA VAL A 118 4.94 -14.45 -4.73
C VAL A 118 3.89 -13.88 -5.67
N THR A 119 3.59 -12.61 -5.53
CA THR A 119 2.65 -11.95 -6.44
C THR A 119 3.08 -10.52 -6.77
N THR A 120 2.76 -10.11 -7.98
CA THR A 120 2.79 -8.71 -8.37
C THR A 120 1.36 -8.19 -8.32
N ALA A 121 1.11 -7.20 -7.48
CA ALA A 121 -0.19 -6.55 -7.43
C ALA A 121 -0.19 -5.39 -8.43
N GLY A 122 -1.05 -5.48 -9.44
CA GLY A 122 -1.40 -4.32 -10.24
C GLY A 122 -2.24 -3.33 -9.41
N PRO A 123 -2.43 -2.07 -9.89
CA PRO A 123 -3.12 -1.01 -9.14
C PRO A 123 -4.52 -1.41 -8.66
N ASP A 124 -5.25 -2.16 -9.47
CA ASP A 124 -6.61 -2.61 -9.10
C ASP A 124 -6.59 -3.58 -7.91
N LEU A 125 -5.69 -4.57 -7.93
CA LEU A 125 -5.56 -5.52 -6.83
C LEU A 125 -5.02 -4.83 -5.58
N GLU A 126 -4.04 -3.96 -5.71
CA GLU A 126 -3.49 -3.15 -4.61
C GLU A 126 -4.58 -2.32 -3.93
N SER A 127 -5.43 -1.65 -4.71
CA SER A 127 -6.58 -0.87 -4.20
C SER A 127 -7.56 -1.74 -3.40
N ILE A 128 -7.86 -2.96 -3.89
CA ILE A 128 -8.77 -3.90 -3.22
C ILE A 128 -8.18 -4.38 -1.89
N LEU A 129 -6.88 -4.70 -1.91
CA LEU A 129 -6.18 -5.24 -0.74
C LEU A 129 -6.02 -4.18 0.34
N ALA A 130 -5.64 -2.97 -0.03
CA ALA A 130 -5.56 -1.83 0.87
C ALA A 130 -6.92 -1.57 1.54
N ALA A 131 -8.00 -1.53 0.75
CA ALA A 131 -9.35 -1.33 1.28
C ALA A 131 -9.80 -2.43 2.24
N LYS A 132 -9.48 -3.70 1.95
CA LYS A 132 -9.75 -4.82 2.87
C LYS A 132 -8.95 -4.70 4.16
N GLY A 133 -7.64 -4.46 4.04
CA GLY A 133 -6.73 -4.31 5.17
C GLY A 133 -7.11 -3.15 6.08
N ALA A 134 -7.54 -2.03 5.53
CA ALA A 134 -8.01 -0.86 6.26
C ALA A 134 -9.40 -1.03 6.90
N GLY A 135 -10.06 -2.17 6.70
CA GLY A 135 -11.43 -2.40 7.18
C GLY A 135 -12.50 -1.64 6.40
N ALA A 136 -12.16 -0.98 5.29
CA ALA A 136 -13.09 -0.17 4.50
C ALA A 136 -14.19 -1.03 3.85
N LEU A 137 -13.89 -2.30 3.53
CA LEU A 137 -14.88 -3.24 3.02
C LEU A 137 -15.97 -3.50 4.08
N SER A 138 -15.57 -3.82 5.31
CA SER A 138 -16.49 -4.01 6.44
C SER A 138 -17.23 -2.74 6.84
N LEU A 139 -16.58 -1.57 6.68
CA LEU A 139 -17.25 -0.27 6.85
C LEU A 139 -18.38 -0.12 5.84
N SER A 140 -18.16 -0.48 4.56
CA SER A 140 -19.16 -0.37 3.50
C SER A 140 -20.38 -1.28 3.66
N GLU A 141 -20.29 -2.31 4.53
CA GLU A 141 -21.44 -3.13 4.91
C GLU A 141 -22.36 -2.42 5.91
N LYS A 142 -21.79 -1.50 6.68
CA LYS A 142 -22.47 -0.82 7.79
C LYS A 142 -22.95 0.58 7.42
N THR A 143 -22.41 1.17 6.35
CA THR A 143 -22.81 2.50 5.87
C THR A 143 -23.91 2.40 4.83
N ARG A 144 -24.77 3.43 4.79
CA ARG A 144 -25.81 3.57 3.77
C ARG A 144 -25.21 4.01 2.45
N GLU A 145 -24.33 5.01 2.50
CA GLU A 145 -23.62 5.53 1.35
C GLU A 145 -22.44 4.62 0.97
N PRO A 146 -22.02 4.67 -0.30
CA PRO A 146 -20.77 4.03 -0.71
C PRO A 146 -19.57 4.59 0.08
N VAL A 147 -18.56 3.75 0.28
CA VAL A 147 -17.29 4.14 0.89
C VAL A 147 -16.25 4.31 -0.21
N LEU A 148 -15.64 5.48 -0.31
CA LEU A 148 -14.45 5.70 -1.11
C LEU A 148 -13.23 5.60 -0.21
N HIS A 149 -12.49 4.52 -0.35
CA HIS A 149 -11.22 4.30 0.32
C HIS A 149 -10.06 4.83 -0.53
N MET A 150 -9.16 5.57 0.10
CA MET A 150 -7.95 6.12 -0.49
C MET A 150 -6.73 5.64 0.31
N ASP A 151 -5.93 4.77 -0.28
CA ASP A 151 -4.66 4.34 0.29
C ASP A 151 -3.54 5.18 -0.29
N ILE A 152 -3.02 6.14 0.51
CA ILE A 152 -2.09 7.16 0.05
C ILE A 152 -0.69 6.84 0.55
N GLY A 153 0.12 6.32 -0.37
CA GLY A 153 1.49 5.91 -0.10
C GLY A 153 2.55 6.95 -0.43
N GLY A 154 3.75 6.42 -0.73
CA GLY A 154 4.87 7.27 -1.13
C GLY A 154 4.75 7.80 -2.55
N GLY A 155 4.35 6.97 -3.52
CA GLY A 155 4.29 7.34 -4.94
C GLY A 155 2.87 7.46 -5.49
N THR A 156 1.93 6.73 -4.95
CA THR A 156 0.57 6.59 -5.48
C THR A 156 -0.49 6.69 -4.40
N ALA A 157 -1.70 7.03 -4.83
CA ALA A 157 -2.94 6.90 -4.08
C ALA A 157 -3.82 5.86 -4.78
N ASN A 158 -4.04 4.72 -4.13
CA ASN A 158 -4.89 3.65 -4.60
C ASN A 158 -6.33 3.90 -4.13
N LEU A 159 -7.28 3.85 -5.05
CA LEU A 159 -8.68 4.19 -4.83
C LEU A 159 -9.55 2.94 -4.93
N ALA A 160 -10.45 2.74 -3.99
CA ALA A 160 -11.49 1.71 -4.05
C ALA A 160 -12.85 2.29 -3.67
N LEU A 161 -13.80 2.26 -4.58
CA LEU A 161 -15.20 2.58 -4.30
C LEU A 161 -15.92 1.29 -3.89
N LEU A 162 -16.47 1.29 -2.70
CA LEU A 162 -17.04 0.13 -2.03
C LEU A 162 -18.50 0.39 -1.67
N HIS A 163 -19.34 -0.62 -1.79
CA HIS A 163 -20.73 -0.54 -1.31
C HIS A 163 -21.23 -1.92 -0.89
N ARG A 164 -21.80 -2.02 0.31
CA ARG A 164 -22.39 -3.26 0.86
C ARG A 164 -21.45 -4.46 0.78
N GLY A 165 -20.17 -4.27 1.19
CA GLY A 165 -19.16 -5.33 1.18
C GLY A 165 -18.64 -5.72 -0.21
N LYS A 166 -18.93 -4.93 -1.26
CA LYS A 166 -18.49 -5.20 -2.62
C LYS A 166 -17.64 -4.05 -3.16
N VAL A 167 -16.61 -4.39 -3.91
CA VAL A 167 -15.82 -3.43 -4.67
C VAL A 167 -16.58 -3.10 -5.95
N LEU A 168 -16.94 -1.83 -6.13
CA LEU A 168 -17.63 -1.34 -7.33
C LEU A 168 -16.63 -0.88 -8.38
N LYS A 169 -15.55 -0.23 -7.96
CA LYS A 169 -14.56 0.39 -8.84
C LYS A 169 -13.23 0.56 -8.13
N THR A 170 -12.15 0.50 -8.89
CA THR A 170 -10.78 0.80 -8.46
C THR A 170 -10.18 1.88 -9.35
N GLY A 171 -9.15 2.54 -8.84
CA GLY A 171 -8.38 3.56 -9.56
C GLY A 171 -7.06 3.80 -8.88
N CYS A 172 -6.15 4.50 -9.55
CA CYS A 172 -4.86 4.86 -8.98
C CYS A 172 -4.39 6.20 -9.54
N LEU A 173 -3.91 7.06 -8.64
CA LEU A 173 -3.35 8.36 -8.97
C LEU A 173 -1.89 8.41 -8.58
N ASN A 174 -1.10 9.16 -9.33
CA ASN A 174 0.26 9.55 -8.99
C ASN A 174 0.23 10.67 -7.91
N VAL A 175 -0.27 10.32 -6.73
CA VAL A 175 -0.35 11.21 -5.56
C VAL A 175 0.22 10.46 -4.37
N GLY A 176 1.28 11.01 -3.77
CA GLY A 176 1.95 10.36 -2.65
C GLY A 176 2.99 11.25 -1.98
N GLY A 177 3.38 10.89 -0.77
CA GLY A 177 4.29 11.68 0.07
C GLY A 177 5.73 11.74 -0.45
N ARG A 178 6.18 10.77 -1.22
CA ARG A 178 7.58 10.64 -1.68
C ARG A 178 7.79 10.97 -3.16
N LEU A 179 6.81 11.60 -3.80
CA LEU A 179 6.98 12.18 -5.13
C LEU A 179 8.03 13.29 -5.15
N VAL A 180 8.34 13.86 -3.99
CA VAL A 180 9.42 14.80 -3.76
C VAL A 180 10.20 14.34 -2.54
N ARG A 181 11.54 14.37 -2.61
CA ARG A 181 12.44 14.11 -1.48
C ARG A 181 13.37 15.28 -1.26
N LEU A 182 13.65 15.54 0.01
CA LEU A 182 14.49 16.63 0.48
C LEU A 182 15.60 16.08 1.37
N ASP A 183 16.77 16.71 1.35
CA ASP A 183 17.79 16.50 2.37
C ASP A 183 17.53 17.38 3.62
N GLY A 184 18.44 17.28 4.59
CA GLY A 184 18.35 18.03 5.84
C GLY A 184 18.40 19.54 5.68
N ASP A 185 18.92 20.05 4.55
CA ASP A 185 19.04 21.48 4.21
C ASP A 185 17.85 21.98 3.35
N GLY A 186 16.87 21.12 3.09
CA GLY A 186 15.70 21.43 2.27
C GLY A 186 15.98 21.46 0.76
N ARG A 187 17.11 20.89 0.33
CA ARG A 187 17.44 20.74 -1.08
C ARG A 187 16.75 19.51 -1.65
N LEU A 188 16.21 19.62 -2.86
CA LEU A 188 15.57 18.52 -3.56
C LEU A 188 16.60 17.44 -3.96
N THR A 189 16.42 16.24 -3.47
CA THR A 189 17.21 15.07 -3.84
C THR A 189 16.52 14.22 -4.90
N TYR A 190 15.19 14.29 -4.97
CA TYR A 190 14.37 13.58 -5.94
C TYR A 190 13.06 14.32 -6.24
N ILE A 191 12.65 14.29 -7.49
CA ILE A 191 11.32 14.72 -7.96
C ILE A 191 10.80 13.70 -8.94
N SER A 192 9.60 13.18 -8.70
CA SER A 192 8.95 12.28 -9.63
C SER A 192 8.72 12.95 -10.99
N PRO A 193 9.04 12.28 -12.11
CA PRO A 193 8.79 12.83 -13.45
C PRO A 193 7.34 13.23 -13.73
N VAL A 194 6.37 12.63 -13.02
CA VAL A 194 4.94 12.94 -13.16
C VAL A 194 4.58 14.35 -12.68
N LEU A 195 5.43 14.97 -11.88
CA LEU A 195 5.22 16.33 -11.36
C LEU A 195 5.78 17.45 -12.24
N ARG A 196 6.40 17.14 -13.38
CA ARG A 196 7.10 18.14 -14.23
C ARG A 196 6.24 19.32 -14.65
N ALA A 197 4.96 19.09 -14.90
CA ALA A 197 4.03 20.15 -15.27
C ALA A 197 3.50 20.94 -14.06
N LEU A 198 3.45 20.33 -12.89
CA LEU A 198 2.89 20.90 -11.66
C LEU A 198 3.93 21.60 -10.80
N PHE A 199 5.21 21.20 -10.92
CA PHE A 199 6.29 21.62 -10.05
C PHE A 199 7.57 21.87 -10.86
N PRO A 200 7.91 23.13 -11.17
CA PRO A 200 8.97 23.49 -12.14
C PRO A 200 10.39 23.44 -11.56
N PHE A 201 10.60 22.78 -10.45
CA PHE A 201 11.90 22.62 -9.80
C PHE A 201 12.60 21.33 -10.26
N ARG A 202 13.90 21.25 -9.97
CA ARG A 202 14.76 20.11 -10.34
C ARG A 202 15.52 19.60 -9.12
N PRO A 203 16.00 18.34 -9.12
CA PRO A 203 16.95 17.89 -8.13
C PRO A 203 18.15 18.84 -8.04
N GLY A 204 18.53 19.21 -6.82
CA GLY A 204 19.54 20.21 -6.52
C GLY A 204 18.99 21.60 -6.18
N ASP A 205 17.77 21.94 -6.57
CA ASP A 205 17.13 23.20 -6.19
C ASP A 205 16.69 23.17 -4.70
N THR A 206 16.51 24.35 -4.13
CA THR A 206 15.97 24.52 -2.77
C THR A 206 14.68 25.35 -2.86
N PRO A 207 13.52 24.72 -3.13
CA PRO A 207 12.25 25.42 -3.15
C PRO A 207 11.91 25.89 -1.73
N GLY A 208 11.33 27.10 -1.63
CA GLY A 208 10.78 27.55 -0.35
C GLY A 208 9.60 26.68 0.11
N GLN A 209 9.34 26.68 1.42
CA GLN A 209 8.22 25.90 2.01
C GLN A 209 6.88 26.20 1.31
N ALA A 210 6.62 27.47 0.96
CA ALA A 210 5.39 27.87 0.28
C ALA A 210 5.17 27.17 -1.08
N ALA A 211 6.24 26.91 -1.85
CA ALA A 211 6.15 26.18 -3.11
C ALA A 211 5.81 24.69 -2.90
N LEU A 212 6.35 24.07 -1.85
CA LEU A 212 6.04 22.70 -1.46
C LEU A 212 4.62 22.56 -0.91
N GLU A 213 4.15 23.54 -0.13
CA GLU A 213 2.76 23.61 0.34
C GLU A 213 1.78 23.79 -0.83
N ASP A 214 2.14 24.61 -1.84
CA ASP A 214 1.32 24.76 -3.04
C ASP A 214 1.20 23.46 -3.83
N LEU A 215 2.31 22.73 -4.00
CA LEU A 215 2.30 21.40 -4.59
C LEU A 215 1.42 20.43 -3.80
N ALA A 216 1.55 20.40 -2.47
CA ALA A 216 0.74 19.56 -1.59
C ALA A 216 -0.76 19.86 -1.75
N ARG A 217 -1.15 21.15 -1.83
CA ARG A 217 -2.54 21.54 -2.10
C ARG A 217 -3.02 21.10 -3.47
N LYS A 218 -2.20 21.18 -4.52
CA LYS A 218 -2.56 20.66 -5.86
C LYS A 218 -2.80 19.15 -5.84
N LEU A 219 -1.96 18.39 -5.14
CA LEU A 219 -2.13 16.94 -4.99
C LEU A 219 -3.39 16.60 -4.17
N ALA A 220 -3.67 17.32 -3.08
CA ALA A 220 -4.92 17.17 -2.34
C ALA A 220 -6.14 17.51 -3.20
N ARG A 221 -6.03 18.55 -4.05
CA ARG A 221 -7.10 18.94 -4.99
C ARG A 221 -7.41 17.84 -6.00
N ALA A 222 -6.41 17.09 -6.45
CA ALA A 222 -6.62 15.91 -7.30
C ALA A 222 -7.39 14.79 -6.59
N LEU A 223 -7.14 14.57 -5.29
CA LEU A 223 -7.92 13.63 -4.48
C LEU A 223 -9.36 14.11 -4.25
N GLU A 224 -9.58 15.41 -4.04
CA GLU A 224 -10.93 16.00 -4.01
C GLU A 224 -11.68 15.77 -5.32
N ALA A 225 -10.99 15.94 -6.46
CA ALA A 225 -11.57 15.66 -7.76
C ALA A 225 -11.91 14.17 -7.93
N ALA A 226 -11.04 13.28 -7.45
CA ALA A 226 -11.31 11.84 -7.47
C ALA A 226 -12.50 11.46 -6.58
N ALA A 227 -12.74 12.19 -5.49
CA ALA A 227 -13.91 12.02 -4.63
C ALA A 227 -15.19 12.66 -5.19
N GLY A 228 -15.10 13.41 -6.30
CA GLY A 228 -16.24 14.13 -6.86
C GLY A 228 -16.60 15.42 -6.13
N LEU A 229 -15.76 15.88 -5.19
CA LEU A 229 -16.01 17.08 -4.39
C LEU A 229 -15.74 18.38 -5.17
N VAL A 230 -14.91 18.30 -6.20
CA VAL A 230 -14.54 19.43 -7.07
C VAL A 230 -14.43 18.99 -8.52
N ARG A 231 -14.56 19.94 -9.45
CA ARG A 231 -14.42 19.70 -10.89
C ARG A 231 -13.02 20.11 -11.36
N GLU A 232 -12.11 19.15 -11.39
CA GLU A 232 -10.71 19.32 -11.82
C GLU A 232 -10.31 18.17 -12.77
N GLU A 233 -11.08 17.99 -13.82
CA GLU A 233 -10.93 16.85 -14.75
C GLU A 233 -9.55 16.80 -15.41
N ASN A 234 -8.94 17.94 -15.72
CA ASN A 234 -7.61 17.99 -16.33
C ASN A 234 -6.55 17.53 -15.34
N LEU A 235 -6.55 18.05 -14.11
CA LEU A 235 -5.62 17.68 -13.05
C LEU A 235 -5.76 16.19 -12.70
N LEU A 236 -6.99 15.72 -12.58
CA LEU A 236 -7.28 14.30 -12.32
C LEU A 236 -6.71 13.41 -13.43
N ARG A 237 -6.93 13.78 -14.70
CA ARG A 237 -6.43 13.02 -15.85
C ARG A 237 -4.89 13.02 -15.92
N GLU A 238 -4.25 14.14 -15.61
CA GLU A 238 -2.80 14.28 -15.61
C GLU A 238 -2.14 13.38 -14.56
N LEU A 239 -2.77 13.25 -13.40
CA LEU A 239 -2.25 12.46 -12.29
C LEU A 239 -2.73 11.00 -12.29
N MET A 240 -3.66 10.60 -13.14
CA MET A 240 -4.03 9.18 -13.26
C MET A 240 -2.86 8.34 -13.73
N THR A 241 -2.69 7.17 -13.13
CA THR A 241 -1.71 6.18 -13.63
C THR A 241 -2.23 5.58 -14.94
N ARG A 242 -1.32 5.28 -15.86
CA ARG A 242 -1.69 4.75 -17.19
C ARG A 242 -2.31 3.36 -17.14
N GLU A 243 -2.04 2.61 -16.10
CA GLU A 243 -2.43 1.20 -15.93
C GLU A 243 -3.71 1.03 -15.13
N ALA A 244 -4.12 2.05 -14.40
CA ALA A 244 -5.41 2.02 -13.73
C ALA A 244 -6.53 2.17 -14.77
N ARG A 245 -7.65 1.52 -14.50
CA ARG A 245 -8.86 1.76 -15.27
C ARG A 245 -9.25 3.24 -15.18
N PRO A 246 -9.87 3.83 -16.23
CA PRO A 246 -10.33 5.20 -16.17
C PRO A 246 -11.22 5.42 -14.93
N TRP A 247 -10.80 6.32 -14.06
CA TRP A 247 -11.53 6.68 -12.86
C TRP A 247 -12.58 7.74 -13.21
N LEU A 248 -13.83 7.42 -12.91
CA LEU A 248 -14.91 8.40 -12.95
C LEU A 248 -15.32 8.67 -11.50
N PRO A 249 -15.25 9.92 -11.05
CA PRO A 249 -15.65 10.30 -9.70
C PRO A 249 -17.08 9.85 -9.38
N PRO A 250 -17.38 9.49 -8.12
CA PRO A 250 -18.74 9.19 -7.69
C PRO A 250 -19.62 10.42 -7.88
N ARG A 251 -20.88 10.21 -8.26
CA ARG A 251 -21.88 11.28 -8.41
C ARG A 251 -22.70 11.48 -7.15
N GLU A 252 -22.74 10.48 -6.29
CA GLU A 252 -23.46 10.47 -5.02
C GLU A 252 -22.49 10.76 -3.87
N PRO A 253 -22.96 11.26 -2.73
CA PRO A 253 -22.16 11.40 -1.54
C PRO A 253 -21.50 10.06 -1.15
N VAL A 254 -20.26 10.13 -0.67
CA VAL A 254 -19.50 8.96 -0.23
C VAL A 254 -18.94 9.20 1.18
N THR A 255 -18.86 8.14 1.97
CA THR A 255 -18.05 8.15 3.18
C THR A 255 -16.61 7.97 2.79
N LEU A 256 -15.72 8.86 3.24
CA LEU A 256 -14.30 8.79 2.94
C LEU A 256 -13.56 7.93 3.98
N SER A 257 -12.60 7.16 3.51
CA SER A 257 -11.71 6.35 4.35
C SER A 257 -10.28 6.43 3.82
N PHE A 258 -9.30 6.60 4.71
CA PHE A 258 -7.90 6.76 4.35
C PHE A 258 -7.03 5.70 4.99
N SER A 259 -6.00 5.27 4.27
CA SER A 259 -4.89 4.47 4.77
C SER A 259 -3.58 4.87 4.08
N GLY A 260 -2.49 4.19 4.43
CA GLY A 260 -1.16 4.48 3.92
C GLY A 260 -0.39 5.50 4.78
N GLY A 261 0.89 5.67 4.48
CA GLY A 261 1.77 6.53 5.30
C GLY A 261 1.37 8.00 5.35
N VAL A 262 0.65 8.51 4.33
CA VAL A 262 0.12 9.87 4.35
C VAL A 262 -1.13 9.97 5.26
N ALA A 263 -1.89 8.89 5.44
CA ALA A 263 -3.02 8.89 6.37
C ALA A 263 -2.56 9.11 7.82
N ASP A 264 -1.39 8.58 8.21
CA ASP A 264 -0.79 8.88 9.52
C ASP A 264 -0.49 10.39 9.66
N CYS A 265 -0.08 11.05 8.56
CA CYS A 265 0.15 12.49 8.54
C CYS A 265 -1.16 13.31 8.52
N ILE A 266 -2.28 12.73 8.10
CA ILE A 266 -3.62 13.34 8.27
C ILE A 266 -4.01 13.33 9.76
N ALA A 267 -3.75 12.22 10.45
CA ALA A 267 -4.10 12.01 11.85
C ALA A 267 -3.25 12.85 12.81
N GLU A 268 -1.97 12.98 12.53
CA GLU A 268 -0.98 13.55 13.44
C GLU A 268 -0.28 14.75 12.80
N GLU A 269 -0.31 15.89 13.50
CA GLU A 269 0.51 17.05 13.14
C GLU A 269 1.98 16.77 13.49
N GLY A 270 2.87 17.22 12.61
CA GLY A 270 4.30 17.07 12.81
C GLY A 270 5.10 18.09 12.02
N ALA A 271 6.41 18.12 12.22
CA ALA A 271 7.30 18.99 11.47
C ALA A 271 7.14 18.76 9.95
N PRO A 272 7.09 19.81 9.12
CA PRO A 272 6.79 19.73 7.69
C PRO A 272 7.65 18.74 6.91
N PHE A 273 8.89 18.52 7.34
CA PHE A 273 9.89 17.72 6.63
C PHE A 273 10.45 16.57 7.49
N ARG A 274 9.71 16.13 8.52
CA ARG A 274 10.17 15.09 9.47
C ARG A 274 10.65 13.79 8.81
N PHE A 275 10.20 13.51 7.59
CA PHE A 275 10.56 12.31 6.82
C PHE A 275 11.44 12.60 5.60
N GLY A 276 11.90 13.86 5.41
CA GLY A 276 12.64 14.27 4.23
C GLY A 276 11.80 14.14 2.93
N ASP A 277 10.48 14.28 3.02
CA ASP A 277 9.54 14.14 1.91
C ASP A 277 8.33 15.08 2.04
N LEU A 278 7.41 15.01 1.08
CA LEU A 278 6.20 15.83 1.03
C LEU A 278 5.06 15.30 1.93
N GLY A 279 5.21 14.09 2.51
CA GLY A 279 4.14 13.41 3.25
C GLY A 279 3.44 14.25 4.30
N PRO A 280 4.17 14.91 5.24
CA PRO A 280 3.55 15.76 6.27
C PRO A 280 2.78 16.95 5.69
N LEU A 281 3.30 17.61 4.64
CA LEU A 281 2.61 18.70 3.97
C LEU A 281 1.38 18.25 3.21
N LEU A 282 1.44 17.08 2.57
CA LEU A 282 0.30 16.47 1.88
C LEU A 282 -0.78 16.05 2.89
N GLY A 283 -0.42 15.43 4.01
CA GLY A 283 -1.35 15.10 5.10
C GLY A 283 -2.04 16.35 5.66
N LYS A 284 -1.29 17.45 5.87
CA LYS A 284 -1.84 18.75 6.27
C LYS A 284 -2.82 19.28 5.21
N ALA A 285 -2.42 19.28 3.93
CA ALA A 285 -3.27 19.79 2.85
C ALA A 285 -4.57 18.98 2.69
N ILE A 286 -4.54 17.65 2.88
CA ILE A 286 -5.73 16.80 2.89
C ILE A 286 -6.63 17.14 4.07
N ARG A 287 -6.09 17.29 5.27
CA ARG A 287 -6.83 17.64 6.49
C ARG A 287 -7.54 18.99 6.35
N GLU A 288 -6.91 19.96 5.70
CA GLU A 288 -7.44 21.32 5.46
C GLU A 288 -8.35 21.39 4.22
N SER A 289 -8.50 20.29 3.46
CA SER A 289 -9.31 20.22 2.25
C SER A 289 -10.75 19.74 2.52
N ARG A 290 -11.58 19.80 1.50
CA ARG A 290 -12.98 19.29 1.55
C ARG A 290 -13.06 17.78 1.81
N LEU A 291 -11.97 17.03 1.67
CA LEU A 291 -11.92 15.62 2.00
C LEU A 291 -12.16 15.34 3.49
N CYS A 292 -11.84 16.31 4.36
CA CYS A 292 -11.98 16.19 5.80
C CYS A 292 -13.02 17.16 6.40
N GLU A 293 -13.82 17.87 5.58
CA GLU A 293 -14.90 18.75 6.07
C GLU A 293 -16.09 17.99 6.68
N GLY A 294 -16.25 16.69 6.33
CA GLY A 294 -17.34 15.84 6.79
C GLY A 294 -16.86 14.66 7.65
N GLU A 295 -17.74 13.66 7.80
CA GLU A 295 -17.32 12.39 8.41
C GLU A 295 -16.37 11.64 7.49
N TYR A 296 -15.16 11.41 7.97
CA TYR A 296 -14.18 10.52 7.35
C TYR A 296 -13.66 9.50 8.36
N ARG A 297 -13.10 8.40 7.86
CA ARG A 297 -12.50 7.36 8.70
C ARG A 297 -11.03 7.20 8.34
N LEU A 298 -10.19 7.28 9.33
CA LEU A 298 -8.82 6.79 9.25
C LEU A 298 -8.86 5.31 9.58
N GLY A 299 -8.17 4.47 8.83
CA GLY A 299 -8.22 3.01 8.93
C GLY A 299 -8.41 2.50 10.35
N THR A 300 -9.57 1.93 10.64
CA THR A 300 -10.14 1.85 11.99
C THR A 300 -9.70 0.63 12.79
N ASP A 301 -8.86 -0.23 12.26
CA ASP A 301 -8.31 -1.32 13.06
C ASP A 301 -7.18 -0.74 13.93
N PRO A 302 -7.25 -0.83 15.29
CA PRO A 302 -6.12 -0.45 16.16
C PRO A 302 -4.83 -1.21 15.83
N LEU A 303 -4.96 -2.34 15.11
CA LEU A 303 -3.85 -3.07 14.51
C LEU A 303 -3.43 -2.45 13.15
N ALA A 304 -4.20 -1.55 12.55
CA ALA A 304 -3.94 -0.91 11.24
C ALA A 304 -3.12 0.38 11.33
N LYS A 305 -2.41 0.62 12.42
CA LYS A 305 -1.43 1.70 12.48
C LYS A 305 -0.20 1.34 11.66
N GLY A 306 -0.17 1.83 10.43
CA GLY A 306 0.95 1.69 9.49
C GLY A 306 0.72 0.69 8.36
N TRP A 307 1.27 0.99 7.21
CA TRP A 307 1.24 0.27 5.92
C TRP A 307 1.37 -1.25 5.98
N SER A 308 2.17 -1.71 6.90
CA SER A 308 2.55 -3.10 7.11
C SER A 308 1.41 -4.03 7.54
N GLN A 309 0.32 -3.49 8.05
CA GLN A 309 -0.80 -4.30 8.53
C GLN A 309 -1.77 -4.66 7.41
N HIS A 310 -1.89 -3.82 6.38
CA HIS A 310 -2.61 -4.16 5.16
C HIS A 310 -1.96 -5.34 4.45
N GLN A 311 -0.64 -5.42 4.51
CA GLN A 311 0.16 -6.50 3.94
C GLN A 311 0.03 -7.80 4.71
N VAL A 312 -0.01 -7.76 6.03
CA VAL A 312 -0.31 -8.93 6.86
C VAL A 312 -1.70 -9.46 6.54
N GLN A 313 -2.70 -8.58 6.36
CA GLN A 313 -4.04 -9.00 5.94
C GLN A 313 -4.04 -9.65 4.56
N PHE A 314 -3.29 -9.08 3.62
CA PHE A 314 -3.12 -9.67 2.29
C PHE A 314 -2.48 -11.06 2.32
N GLN A 315 -1.40 -11.24 3.09
CA GLN A 315 -0.77 -12.54 3.28
C GLN A 315 -1.75 -13.58 3.78
N ILE A 316 -2.62 -13.16 4.67
CA ILE A 316 -3.64 -13.99 5.27
C ILE A 316 -4.74 -14.34 4.28
N ASP A 317 -5.19 -13.38 3.47
CA ASP A 317 -6.20 -13.61 2.44
C ASP A 317 -5.65 -14.47 1.28
N LEU A 318 -4.35 -14.33 0.95
CA LEU A 318 -3.64 -15.22 0.03
C LEU A 318 -3.52 -16.65 0.59
N LEU A 319 -3.18 -16.80 1.88
CA LEU A 319 -3.15 -18.11 2.55
C LEU A 319 -4.53 -18.78 2.56
N HIS A 320 -5.60 -18.01 2.79
CA HIS A 320 -6.96 -18.51 2.67
C HIS A 320 -7.32 -18.92 1.24
N GLY A 321 -6.89 -18.14 0.25
CA GLY A 321 -7.07 -18.48 -1.17
C GLY A 321 -6.30 -19.74 -1.56
N TYR A 322 -5.06 -19.86 -1.08
CA TYR A 322 -4.20 -21.02 -1.34
C TYR A 322 -4.74 -22.31 -0.72
N GLN A 323 -5.23 -22.26 0.51
CA GLN A 323 -5.82 -23.42 1.18
C GLN A 323 -7.17 -23.82 0.58
N LYS A 324 -7.93 -22.89 0.02
CA LYS A 324 -9.22 -23.17 -0.63
C LYS A 324 -9.07 -23.87 -1.99
N TYR A 325 -7.92 -23.67 -2.63
CA TYR A 325 -7.64 -24.20 -3.98
C TYR A 325 -6.34 -24.99 -3.98
N HIS A 326 -6.29 -26.15 -3.36
CA HIS A 326 -5.16 -27.09 -3.35
C HIS A 326 -4.67 -27.54 -4.75
N ARG A 327 -4.73 -26.66 -5.75
CA ARG A 327 -4.18 -26.83 -7.10
C ARG A 327 -3.42 -25.57 -7.51
N LEU A 328 -2.12 -25.61 -7.32
CA LEU A 328 -1.15 -24.61 -7.80
C LEU A 328 -1.28 -24.27 -9.29
N ASP A 329 -1.79 -25.20 -10.10
CA ASP A 329 -1.88 -25.08 -11.55
C ASP A 329 -2.95 -24.10 -12.05
N SER A 330 -3.90 -23.71 -11.22
CA SER A 330 -4.96 -22.76 -11.61
C SER A 330 -4.65 -21.30 -11.32
N LEU A 331 -3.68 -20.97 -10.46
CA LEU A 331 -3.30 -19.59 -10.15
C LEU A 331 -2.27 -19.01 -11.13
N ILE A 332 -1.50 -19.86 -11.79
CA ILE A 332 -0.53 -19.43 -12.83
C ILE A 332 -1.26 -19.03 -14.12
N ASN A 333 -2.44 -19.54 -14.39
CA ASN A 333 -3.23 -19.24 -15.59
C ASN A 333 -4.08 -17.95 -15.52
N LEU A 334 -4.16 -17.27 -14.39
CA LEU A 334 -4.90 -15.99 -14.26
C LEU A 334 -4.08 -14.75 -14.65
N SER A 335 -2.79 -14.91 -14.97
CA SER A 335 -1.91 -13.82 -15.40
C SER A 335 -1.66 -13.77 -16.91
N THR A 336 -2.34 -14.59 -17.72
CA THR A 336 -2.12 -14.69 -19.19
C THR A 336 -3.38 -14.45 -20.03
N HIS A 337 -4.39 -13.74 -19.48
CA HIS A 337 -5.47 -13.23 -20.32
C HIS A 337 -5.82 -11.79 -19.97
#